data_b041cd6076035321eb51a57992c946d6
#
_entry.id   b041cd6076035321eb51a57992c946d6
#
_cell.length_a   1.000
_cell.length_b   1.000
_cell.length_c   1.000
_cell.angle_alpha   90.00
_cell.angle_beta   90.00
_cell.angle_gamma   90.00
#
_symmetry.space_group_name_H-M   'P 1'
#
loop_
_entity.id
_entity.type
_entity.pdbx_description
1 polymer ?
#
loop_
_entity_poly.entity_id
_entity_poly.type
_entity_poly.pdbx_seq_one_letter_code
_entity_poly.pdbx_strand_id
1 'polypeptide(L)'
;MAASFFALLVGLILGSFVNVVITRLPQGESLLAPRSRCPQCRQPLAWYDNIPLLSYTLLRGRCRACHAPISWRYPLVELAGGLMVLALWRTFPYQLLLAYVPFCLSLLALTVIDLEHRLLPDAITLPGILLGLLFSLLLPDLTFWDAAAGALAGAALFAGIAWAYEKLAGRWGMGWGDVKLLAMIGAFLGWRALPWVILLSAGLGTLAGLLQIMAERPEARDQWRTLSLPYGPFLALGACCYLFGSAWLPFLSGGL
;
A
#
# COMPACT_ATOMS: atom_id res chain seq x y z
N MET A 1 -18.38 10.24 18.70
CA MET A 1 -17.04 10.09 19.30
C MET A 1 -16.65 8.64 19.56
N ALA A 2 -17.48 7.84 20.24
CA ALA A 2 -17.18 6.41 20.52
C ALA A 2 -16.91 5.57 19.27
N ALA A 3 -17.72 5.69 18.22
CA ALA A 3 -17.55 4.94 16.98
C ALA A 3 -16.23 5.28 16.23
N SER A 4 -15.82 6.56 16.22
CA SER A 4 -14.52 6.96 15.63
C SER A 4 -13.33 6.44 16.43
N PHE A 5 -13.45 6.37 17.75
CA PHE A 5 -12.44 5.76 18.61
C PHE A 5 -12.33 4.25 18.35
N PHE A 6 -13.48 3.58 18.20
CA PHE A 6 -13.51 2.15 17.85
C PHE A 6 -12.87 1.90 16.47
N ALA A 7 -13.19 2.71 15.45
CA ALA A 7 -12.59 2.61 14.14
C ALA A 7 -11.05 2.77 14.19
N LEU A 8 -10.55 3.72 15.00
CA LEU A 8 -9.11 3.89 15.22
C LEU A 8 -8.48 2.62 15.83
N LEU A 9 -9.10 2.06 16.88
CA LEU A 9 -8.59 0.86 17.53
C LEU A 9 -8.55 -0.35 16.58
N VAL A 10 -9.63 -0.55 15.81
CA VAL A 10 -9.67 -1.61 14.78
C VAL A 10 -8.54 -1.39 13.76
N GLY A 11 -8.35 -0.16 13.30
CA GLY A 11 -7.29 0.17 12.36
C GLY A 11 -5.88 -0.06 12.91
N LEU A 12 -5.65 0.22 14.19
CA LEU A 12 -4.38 -0.07 14.87
C LEU A 12 -4.11 -1.59 14.92
N ILE A 13 -5.12 -2.40 15.25
CA ILE A 13 -5.01 -3.86 15.30
C ILE A 13 -4.72 -4.41 13.89
N LEU A 14 -5.44 -3.93 12.88
CA LEU A 14 -5.20 -4.32 11.48
C LEU A 14 -3.81 -3.87 11.01
N GLY A 15 -3.36 -2.68 11.39
CA GLY A 15 -2.00 -2.18 11.13
C GLY A 15 -0.91 -3.05 11.76
N SER A 16 -1.15 -3.58 12.96
CA SER A 16 -0.25 -4.56 13.60
C SER A 16 -0.19 -5.86 12.79
N PHE A 17 -1.33 -6.34 12.26
CA PHE A 17 -1.34 -7.48 11.34
C PHE A 17 -0.62 -7.17 10.02
N VAL A 18 -0.78 -5.95 9.47
CA VAL A 18 -0.03 -5.51 8.28
C VAL A 18 1.48 -5.63 8.49
N ASN A 19 2.01 -5.34 9.69
CA ASN A 19 3.42 -5.57 10.01
C ASN A 19 3.83 -7.06 9.90
N VAL A 20 2.94 -7.99 10.25
CA VAL A 20 3.20 -9.43 10.06
C VAL A 20 3.28 -9.76 8.57
N VAL A 21 2.36 -9.22 7.76
CA VAL A 21 2.37 -9.38 6.29
C VAL A 21 3.66 -8.84 5.69
N ILE A 22 4.06 -7.61 6.03
CA ILE A 22 5.27 -6.96 5.55
C ILE A 22 6.52 -7.79 5.85
N THR A 23 6.59 -8.39 7.05
CA THR A 23 7.79 -9.10 7.49
C THR A 23 7.87 -10.50 6.89
N ARG A 24 6.76 -11.23 6.82
CA ARG A 24 6.75 -12.67 6.48
C ARG A 24 6.55 -12.96 5.01
N LEU A 25 5.69 -12.17 4.36
CA LEU A 25 5.31 -12.47 2.97
C LEU A 25 6.49 -12.43 2.00
N PRO A 26 7.43 -11.46 2.08
CA PRO A 26 8.62 -11.46 1.22
C PRO A 26 9.57 -12.65 1.46
N GLN A 27 9.49 -13.25 2.65
CA GLN A 27 10.32 -14.40 3.03
C GLN A 27 9.63 -15.75 2.74
N GLY A 28 8.40 -15.72 2.21
CA GLY A 28 7.61 -16.94 1.98
C GLY A 28 7.14 -17.63 3.26
N GLU A 29 7.16 -16.93 4.41
CA GLU A 29 6.73 -17.48 5.68
C GLU A 29 5.20 -17.45 5.84
N SER A 30 4.65 -18.41 6.58
CA SER A 30 3.23 -18.45 6.90
C SER A 30 2.79 -17.24 7.73
N LEU A 31 1.64 -16.64 7.36
CA LEU A 31 1.05 -15.53 8.09
C LEU A 31 0.39 -15.96 9.41
N LEU A 32 0.01 -17.26 9.53
CA LEU A 32 -0.75 -17.78 10.67
C LEU A 32 0.14 -18.37 11.76
N ALA A 33 1.28 -18.95 11.39
CA ALA A 33 2.18 -19.64 12.32
C ALA A 33 3.65 -19.41 11.96
N PRO A 34 4.55 -19.36 12.95
CA PRO A 34 4.34 -19.33 14.40
C PRO A 34 3.84 -17.96 14.89
N ARG A 35 3.54 -17.81 16.20
CA ARG A 35 3.21 -16.51 16.82
C ARG A 35 4.32 -15.48 16.61
N SER A 36 3.99 -14.20 16.79
CA SER A 36 4.96 -13.09 16.74
C SER A 36 6.10 -13.34 17.74
N ARG A 37 7.33 -13.16 17.28
CA ARG A 37 8.56 -13.43 18.05
C ARG A 37 9.57 -12.32 17.85
N CYS A 38 10.41 -12.10 18.83
CA CYS A 38 11.52 -11.18 18.69
C CYS A 38 12.48 -11.66 17.59
N PRO A 39 12.88 -10.81 16.62
CA PRO A 39 13.79 -11.23 15.55
C PRO A 39 15.20 -11.59 16.07
N GLN A 40 15.62 -11.05 17.22
CA GLN A 40 16.95 -11.31 17.78
C GLN A 40 16.99 -12.53 18.70
N CYS A 41 16.17 -12.55 19.77
CA CYS A 41 16.20 -13.67 20.73
C CYS A 41 15.23 -14.80 20.40
N ARG A 42 14.39 -14.64 19.36
CA ARG A 42 13.36 -15.60 18.91
C ARG A 42 12.29 -15.96 19.96
N GLN A 43 12.31 -15.28 21.12
CA GLN A 43 11.29 -15.51 22.15
C GLN A 43 9.91 -15.07 21.65
N PRO A 44 8.87 -15.90 21.82
CA PRO A 44 7.51 -15.53 21.44
C PRO A 44 7.02 -14.34 22.25
N LEU A 45 6.35 -13.40 21.59
CA LEU A 45 5.75 -12.24 22.24
C LEU A 45 4.51 -12.64 23.03
N ALA A 46 4.35 -12.11 24.25
CA ALA A 46 3.12 -12.24 24.99
C ALA A 46 2.01 -11.43 24.28
N TRP A 47 0.74 -11.81 24.45
CA TRP A 47 -0.37 -11.13 23.76
C TRP A 47 -0.43 -9.63 24.09
N TYR A 48 -0.10 -9.24 25.32
CA TYR A 48 -0.07 -7.84 25.76
C TYR A 48 1.14 -7.05 25.19
N ASP A 49 2.21 -7.73 24.77
CA ASP A 49 3.34 -7.11 24.07
C ASP A 49 3.04 -6.84 22.59
N ASN A 50 1.89 -7.30 22.12
CA ASN A 50 1.40 -7.08 20.77
C ASN A 50 0.26 -6.04 20.69
N ILE A 51 -0.02 -5.31 21.80
CA ILE A 51 -0.99 -4.20 21.79
C ILE A 51 -0.37 -3.03 21.01
N PRO A 52 -1.01 -2.61 19.88
CA PRO A 52 -0.41 -1.63 19.00
C PRO A 52 -0.11 -0.31 19.71
N LEU A 53 1.02 0.30 19.38
CA LEU A 53 1.56 1.54 19.94
C LEU A 53 1.83 1.48 21.45
N LEU A 54 0.91 0.93 22.23
CA LEU A 54 1.00 0.91 23.70
C LEU A 54 2.22 0.10 24.17
N SER A 55 2.40 -1.11 23.61
CA SER A 55 3.52 -1.97 23.98
C SER A 55 4.85 -1.34 23.60
N TYR A 56 4.93 -0.73 22.41
CA TYR A 56 6.12 -0.05 21.95
C TYR A 56 6.52 1.12 22.88
N THR A 57 5.56 1.95 23.29
CA THR A 57 5.81 3.08 24.18
C THR A 57 6.18 2.64 25.59
N LEU A 58 5.46 1.66 26.17
CA LEU A 58 5.74 1.13 27.51
C LEU A 58 7.10 0.44 27.60
N LEU A 59 7.50 -0.28 26.54
CA LEU A 59 8.80 -0.96 26.44
C LEU A 59 9.92 -0.04 25.91
N ARG A 60 9.61 1.25 25.65
CA ARG A 60 10.56 2.23 25.12
C ARG A 60 11.26 1.75 23.85
N GLY A 61 10.51 1.08 22.97
CA GLY A 61 11.03 0.55 21.71
C GLY A 61 12.03 -0.61 21.87
N ARG A 62 11.95 -1.39 22.94
CA ARG A 62 12.88 -2.50 23.23
C ARG A 62 12.15 -3.80 23.50
N CYS A 63 12.79 -4.92 23.15
CA CYS A 63 12.28 -6.24 23.51
C CYS A 63 12.26 -6.43 25.04
N ARG A 64 11.19 -6.98 25.58
CA ARG A 64 11.06 -7.27 27.04
C ARG A 64 12.13 -8.22 27.57
N ALA A 65 12.52 -9.20 26.73
CA ALA A 65 13.42 -10.27 27.15
C ALA A 65 14.91 -9.93 26.95
N CYS A 66 15.28 -9.48 25.73
CA CYS A 66 16.70 -9.26 25.38
C CYS A 66 17.08 -7.77 25.27
N HIS A 67 16.13 -6.85 25.48
CA HIS A 67 16.30 -5.41 25.39
C HIS A 67 16.79 -4.88 24.02
N ALA A 68 16.83 -5.73 22.99
CA ALA A 68 17.17 -5.32 21.65
C ALA A 68 16.19 -4.27 21.11
N PRO A 69 16.65 -3.28 20.32
CA PRO A 69 15.81 -2.22 19.79
C PRO A 69 14.81 -2.78 18.77
N ILE A 70 13.57 -2.30 18.82
CA ILE A 70 12.49 -2.59 17.87
C ILE A 70 12.43 -1.43 16.88
N SER A 71 12.36 -1.74 15.58
CA SER A 71 12.31 -0.76 14.51
C SER A 71 11.10 0.18 14.63
N TRP A 72 11.29 1.46 14.34
CA TRP A 72 10.26 2.48 14.24
C TRP A 72 9.19 2.19 13.17
N ARG A 73 9.51 1.32 12.22
CA ARG A 73 8.55 0.86 11.22
C ARG A 73 7.28 0.29 11.86
N TYR A 74 7.42 -0.51 12.93
CA TYR A 74 6.27 -1.16 13.58
C TYR A 74 5.22 -0.16 14.07
N PRO A 75 5.55 0.79 14.97
CA PRO A 75 4.54 1.76 15.42
C PRO A 75 4.07 2.71 14.31
N LEU A 76 4.90 3.02 13.30
CA LEU A 76 4.49 3.85 12.17
C LEU A 76 3.43 3.17 11.31
N VAL A 77 3.59 1.89 10.99
CA VAL A 77 2.61 1.12 10.20
C VAL A 77 1.31 0.93 11.00
N GLU A 78 1.40 0.67 12.30
CA GLU A 78 0.23 0.57 13.19
C GLU A 78 -0.54 1.90 13.21
N LEU A 79 0.15 3.01 13.41
CA LEU A 79 -0.46 4.34 13.41
C LEU A 79 -1.07 4.68 12.04
N ALA A 80 -0.37 4.40 10.95
CA ALA A 80 -0.86 4.62 9.59
C ALA A 80 -2.13 3.81 9.32
N GLY A 81 -2.17 2.53 9.70
CA GLY A 81 -3.36 1.69 9.61
C GLY A 81 -4.51 2.23 10.45
N GLY A 82 -4.24 2.68 11.68
CA GLY A 82 -5.22 3.32 12.56
C GLY A 82 -5.83 4.57 11.95
N LEU A 83 -4.99 5.49 11.49
CA LEU A 83 -5.43 6.75 10.87
C LEU A 83 -6.17 6.52 9.55
N MET A 84 -5.73 5.55 8.76
CA MET A 84 -6.37 5.21 7.48
C MET A 84 -7.78 4.66 7.68
N VAL A 85 -7.97 3.72 8.61
CA VAL A 85 -9.32 3.19 8.92
C VAL A 85 -10.21 4.27 9.53
N LEU A 86 -9.66 5.14 10.39
CA LEU A 86 -10.40 6.29 10.94
C LEU A 86 -10.82 7.27 9.83
N ALA A 87 -9.93 7.57 8.88
CA ALA A 87 -10.24 8.43 7.74
C ALA A 87 -11.34 7.82 6.85
N LEU A 88 -11.23 6.54 6.53
CA LEU A 88 -12.25 5.81 5.77
C LEU A 88 -13.61 5.83 6.50
N TRP A 89 -13.62 5.58 7.81
CA TRP A 89 -14.83 5.64 8.62
C TRP A 89 -15.51 7.02 8.60
N ARG A 90 -14.72 8.09 8.51
CA ARG A 90 -15.26 9.46 8.50
C ARG A 90 -15.72 9.92 7.13
N THR A 91 -15.18 9.33 6.08
CA THR A 91 -15.39 9.77 4.70
C THR A 91 -16.46 8.96 3.98
N PHE A 92 -16.55 7.66 4.27
CA PHE A 92 -17.39 6.74 3.51
C PHE A 92 -18.48 6.10 4.37
N PRO A 93 -19.64 5.74 3.78
CA PRO A 93 -20.65 4.92 4.41
C PRO A 93 -20.08 3.57 4.87
N TYR A 94 -20.59 3.03 5.97
CA TYR A 94 -20.05 1.81 6.58
C TYR A 94 -20.07 0.59 5.64
N GLN A 95 -21.02 0.53 4.68
CA GLN A 95 -21.09 -0.54 3.69
C GLN A 95 -19.84 -0.61 2.80
N LEU A 96 -19.26 0.55 2.47
CA LEU A 96 -18.08 0.64 1.60
C LEU A 96 -16.78 0.30 2.31
N LEU A 97 -16.79 0.32 3.65
CA LEU A 97 -15.59 0.00 4.44
C LEU A 97 -15.13 -1.44 4.23
N LEU A 98 -16.07 -2.37 3.94
CA LEU A 98 -15.75 -3.76 3.66
C LEU A 98 -14.81 -3.89 2.44
N ALA A 99 -14.95 -3.01 1.45
CA ALA A 99 -14.09 -2.97 0.27
C ALA A 99 -12.84 -2.10 0.48
N TYR A 100 -13.00 -0.89 1.03
CA TYR A 100 -11.92 0.08 1.07
C TYR A 100 -10.90 -0.15 2.19
N VAL A 101 -11.29 -0.77 3.31
CA VAL A 101 -10.33 -1.09 4.39
C VAL A 101 -9.30 -2.12 3.92
N PRO A 102 -9.67 -3.32 3.40
CA PRO A 102 -8.67 -4.26 2.90
C PRO A 102 -7.87 -3.70 1.71
N PHE A 103 -8.48 -2.91 0.83
CA PHE A 103 -7.78 -2.24 -0.27
C PHE A 103 -6.68 -1.31 0.25
N CYS A 104 -7.01 -0.35 1.10
CA CYS A 104 -6.06 0.64 1.61
C CYS A 104 -4.97 0.00 2.49
N LEU A 105 -5.30 -1.02 3.30
CA LEU A 105 -4.31 -1.76 4.09
C LEU A 105 -3.38 -2.61 3.20
N SER A 106 -3.88 -3.15 2.08
CA SER A 106 -3.05 -3.81 1.08
C SER A 106 -2.08 -2.84 0.41
N LEU A 107 -2.55 -1.63 0.06
CA LEU A 107 -1.69 -0.56 -0.45
C LEU A 107 -0.60 -0.15 0.55
N LEU A 108 -0.95 -0.05 1.85
CA LEU A 108 0.01 0.23 2.91
C LEU A 108 1.07 -0.88 3.02
N ALA A 109 0.65 -2.16 3.00
CA ALA A 109 1.57 -3.29 3.01
C ALA A 109 2.51 -3.28 1.80
N LEU A 110 1.95 -3.14 0.59
CA LEU A 110 2.72 -3.10 -0.66
C LEU A 110 3.69 -1.92 -0.70
N THR A 111 3.28 -0.75 -0.19
CA THR A 111 4.15 0.43 -0.06
C THR A 111 5.40 0.12 0.76
N VAL A 112 5.22 -0.46 1.94
CA VAL A 112 6.35 -0.74 2.84
C VAL A 112 7.22 -1.89 2.31
N ILE A 113 6.61 -2.93 1.74
CA ILE A 113 7.34 -4.04 1.12
C ILE A 113 8.18 -3.53 -0.07
N ASP A 114 7.62 -2.67 -0.91
CA ASP A 114 8.34 -2.12 -2.06
C ASP A 114 9.50 -1.21 -1.65
N LEU A 115 9.32 -0.40 -0.61
CA LEU A 115 10.38 0.44 -0.03
C LEU A 115 11.55 -0.39 0.55
N GLU A 116 11.27 -1.55 1.17
CA GLU A 116 12.29 -2.37 1.82
C GLU A 116 12.92 -3.41 0.89
N HIS A 117 12.12 -4.01 0.02
CA HIS A 117 12.51 -5.19 -0.76
C HIS A 117 12.45 -4.96 -2.28
N ARG A 118 11.87 -3.84 -2.74
CA ARG A 118 11.65 -3.54 -4.17
C ARG A 118 10.91 -4.65 -4.90
N LEU A 119 9.91 -5.20 -4.24
CA LEU A 119 9.04 -6.23 -4.80
C LEU A 119 7.59 -6.00 -4.38
N LEU A 120 6.68 -6.41 -5.24
CA LEU A 120 5.24 -6.36 -5.01
C LEU A 120 4.70 -7.80 -5.06
N PRO A 121 4.40 -8.42 -3.90
CA PRO A 121 4.04 -9.83 -3.83
C PRO A 121 2.73 -10.15 -4.55
N ASP A 122 2.76 -11.19 -5.38
CA ASP A 122 1.59 -11.72 -6.09
C ASP A 122 0.49 -12.18 -5.13
N ALA A 123 0.88 -12.63 -3.94
CA ALA A 123 -0.03 -13.06 -2.89
C ALA A 123 -0.93 -11.92 -2.35
N ILE A 124 -0.62 -10.65 -2.62
CA ILE A 124 -1.50 -9.51 -2.32
C ILE A 124 -2.17 -9.02 -3.60
N THR A 125 -1.40 -8.80 -4.66
CA THR A 125 -1.89 -8.14 -5.87
C THR A 125 -2.91 -8.97 -6.63
N LEU A 126 -2.67 -10.28 -6.83
CA LEU A 126 -3.60 -11.14 -7.57
C LEU A 126 -4.93 -11.39 -6.82
N PRO A 127 -4.93 -11.79 -5.52
CA PRO A 127 -6.17 -11.83 -4.77
C PRO A 127 -6.85 -10.46 -4.66
N GLY A 128 -6.06 -9.38 -4.60
CA GLY A 128 -6.57 -8.01 -4.60
C GLY A 128 -7.36 -7.68 -5.86
N ILE A 129 -6.90 -8.06 -7.06
CA ILE A 129 -7.66 -7.90 -8.29
C ILE A 129 -9.01 -8.63 -8.21
N LEU A 130 -8.99 -9.89 -7.76
CA LEU A 130 -10.22 -10.69 -7.62
C LEU A 130 -11.18 -10.06 -6.60
N LEU A 131 -10.68 -9.60 -5.46
CA LEU A 131 -11.48 -8.92 -4.45
C LEU A 131 -12.07 -7.61 -4.97
N GLY A 132 -11.32 -6.81 -5.75
CA GLY A 132 -11.81 -5.59 -6.37
C GLY A 132 -13.00 -5.87 -7.31
N LEU A 133 -12.86 -6.89 -8.17
CA LEU A 133 -13.93 -7.35 -9.04
C LEU A 133 -15.15 -7.86 -8.26
N LEU A 134 -14.94 -8.58 -7.16
CA LEU A 134 -16.03 -9.08 -6.32
C LEU A 134 -16.74 -7.92 -5.59
N PHE A 135 -15.98 -7.00 -5.01
CA PHE A 135 -16.54 -5.86 -4.30
C PHE A 135 -17.24 -4.87 -5.21
N SER A 136 -16.91 -4.80 -6.52
CA SER A 136 -17.65 -3.97 -7.46
C SER A 136 -19.13 -4.33 -7.54
N LEU A 137 -19.51 -5.58 -7.19
CA LEU A 137 -20.91 -6.01 -7.11
C LEU A 137 -21.65 -5.40 -5.91
N LEU A 138 -20.92 -4.89 -4.91
CA LEU A 138 -21.44 -4.29 -3.68
C LEU A 138 -21.27 -2.77 -3.66
N LEU A 139 -20.44 -2.22 -4.52
CA LEU A 139 -20.18 -0.78 -4.60
C LEU A 139 -21.22 -0.12 -5.51
N PRO A 140 -21.97 0.90 -5.02
CA PRO A 140 -23.07 1.50 -5.78
C PRO A 140 -22.59 2.27 -7.02
N ASP A 141 -21.40 2.87 -6.93
CA ASP A 141 -20.85 3.77 -7.97
C ASP A 141 -19.86 3.06 -8.92
N LEU A 142 -19.65 1.76 -8.76
CA LEU A 142 -18.70 0.98 -9.56
C LEU A 142 -19.36 -0.27 -10.14
N THR A 143 -19.61 -0.28 -11.46
CA THR A 143 -20.11 -1.48 -12.10
C THR A 143 -19.03 -2.54 -12.26
N PHE A 144 -19.41 -3.81 -12.34
CA PHE A 144 -18.46 -4.90 -12.61
C PHE A 144 -17.66 -4.66 -13.90
N TRP A 145 -18.30 -4.11 -14.93
CA TRP A 145 -17.64 -3.82 -16.21
C TRP A 145 -16.63 -2.68 -16.10
N ASP A 146 -16.91 -1.65 -15.27
CA ASP A 146 -15.95 -0.57 -15.01
C ASP A 146 -14.74 -1.08 -14.23
N ALA A 147 -14.95 -1.97 -13.25
CA ALA A 147 -13.89 -2.62 -12.50
C ALA A 147 -13.03 -3.54 -13.39
N ALA A 148 -13.67 -4.35 -14.23
CA ALA A 148 -12.99 -5.23 -15.18
C ALA A 148 -12.20 -4.44 -16.23
N ALA A 149 -12.82 -3.39 -16.79
CA ALA A 149 -12.15 -2.48 -17.71
C ALA A 149 -10.98 -1.77 -17.05
N GLY A 150 -11.13 -1.36 -15.78
CA GLY A 150 -10.06 -0.75 -14.99
C GLY A 150 -8.89 -1.70 -14.77
N ALA A 151 -9.16 -2.94 -14.35
CA ALA A 151 -8.13 -3.96 -14.18
C ALA A 151 -7.37 -4.24 -15.48
N LEU A 152 -8.10 -4.47 -16.58
CA LEU A 152 -7.52 -4.77 -17.88
C LEU A 152 -6.75 -3.57 -18.45
N ALA A 153 -7.33 -2.37 -18.39
CA ALA A 153 -6.68 -1.16 -18.89
C ALA A 153 -5.40 -0.83 -18.09
N GLY A 154 -5.46 -0.96 -16.75
CA GLY A 154 -4.29 -0.77 -15.89
C GLY A 154 -3.17 -1.75 -16.20
N ALA A 155 -3.50 -3.04 -16.34
CA ALA A 155 -2.55 -4.07 -16.73
C ALA A 155 -1.99 -3.82 -18.13
N ALA A 156 -2.85 -3.58 -19.12
CA ALA A 156 -2.44 -3.41 -20.53
C ALA A 156 -1.56 -2.17 -20.73
N LEU A 157 -1.88 -1.06 -20.04
CA LEU A 157 -1.11 0.17 -20.15
C LEU A 157 0.32 -0.02 -19.64
N PHE A 158 0.48 -0.54 -18.41
CA PHE A 158 1.81 -0.72 -17.84
C PHE A 158 2.58 -1.87 -18.48
N ALA A 159 1.91 -2.96 -18.87
CA ALA A 159 2.53 -4.01 -19.67
C ALA A 159 2.99 -3.51 -21.03
N GLY A 160 2.19 -2.67 -21.69
CA GLY A 160 2.55 -2.02 -22.95
C GLY A 160 3.77 -1.10 -22.83
N ILE A 161 3.81 -0.29 -21.74
CA ILE A 161 4.98 0.58 -21.45
C ILE A 161 6.21 -0.28 -21.17
N ALA A 162 6.10 -1.32 -20.35
CA ALA A 162 7.20 -2.23 -20.03
C ALA A 162 7.76 -2.90 -21.29
N TRP A 163 6.87 -3.43 -22.13
CA TRP A 163 7.24 -4.06 -23.41
C TRP A 163 7.89 -3.08 -24.39
N ALA A 164 7.32 -1.87 -24.54
CA ALA A 164 7.87 -0.85 -25.41
C ALA A 164 9.27 -0.40 -24.95
N TYR A 165 9.46 -0.23 -23.64
CA TYR A 165 10.76 0.13 -23.07
C TYR A 165 11.80 -0.98 -23.28
N GLU A 166 11.43 -2.24 -23.08
CA GLU A 166 12.33 -3.38 -23.32
C GLU A 166 12.77 -3.43 -24.79
N LYS A 167 11.84 -3.24 -25.72
CA LYS A 167 12.11 -3.21 -27.17
C LYS A 167 13.02 -2.05 -27.58
N LEU A 168 12.82 -0.86 -27.01
CA LEU A 168 13.56 0.35 -27.38
C LEU A 168 14.91 0.48 -26.67
N ALA A 169 14.95 0.12 -25.38
CA ALA A 169 16.14 0.30 -24.55
C ALA A 169 16.98 -0.97 -24.37
N GLY A 170 16.50 -2.13 -24.80
CA GLY A 170 17.18 -3.43 -24.68
C GLY A 170 17.38 -3.91 -23.22
N ARG A 171 16.66 -3.33 -22.28
CA ARG A 171 16.74 -3.66 -20.85
C ARG A 171 15.38 -3.53 -20.17
N TRP A 172 15.18 -4.28 -19.10
CA TRP A 172 13.98 -4.18 -18.28
C TRP A 172 13.91 -2.82 -17.58
N GLY A 173 12.83 -2.06 -17.80
CA GLY A 173 12.66 -0.72 -17.24
C GLY A 173 11.59 -0.62 -16.16
N MET A 174 10.63 -1.55 -16.12
CA MET A 174 9.51 -1.53 -15.18
C MET A 174 9.27 -2.94 -14.64
N GLY A 175 8.97 -3.06 -13.34
CA GLY A 175 8.66 -4.32 -12.70
C GLY A 175 7.25 -4.83 -13.05
N TRP A 176 7.10 -6.14 -13.28
CA TRP A 176 5.79 -6.76 -13.44
C TRP A 176 4.87 -6.58 -12.22
N GLY A 177 5.45 -6.26 -11.06
CA GLY A 177 4.70 -5.93 -9.85
C GLY A 177 3.85 -4.67 -10.00
N ASP A 178 4.39 -3.62 -10.63
CA ASP A 178 3.67 -2.36 -10.88
C ASP A 178 2.48 -2.56 -11.83
N VAL A 179 2.62 -3.45 -12.82
CA VAL A 179 1.54 -3.84 -13.73
C VAL A 179 0.37 -4.43 -12.94
N LYS A 180 0.65 -5.38 -12.04
CA LYS A 180 -0.36 -6.05 -11.22
C LYS A 180 -0.95 -5.10 -10.17
N LEU A 181 -0.15 -4.21 -9.60
CA LEU A 181 -0.62 -3.21 -8.66
C LEU A 181 -1.58 -2.23 -9.33
N LEU A 182 -1.26 -1.73 -10.54
CA LEU A 182 -2.17 -0.83 -11.26
C LEU A 182 -3.45 -1.55 -11.70
N ALA A 183 -3.36 -2.84 -12.06
CA ALA A 183 -4.55 -3.67 -12.31
C ALA A 183 -5.44 -3.81 -11.07
N MET A 184 -4.85 -4.03 -9.88
CA MET A 184 -5.56 -4.09 -8.61
C MET A 184 -6.24 -2.74 -8.30
N ILE A 185 -5.53 -1.63 -8.48
CA ILE A 185 -6.09 -0.29 -8.30
C ILE A 185 -7.27 -0.06 -9.24
N GLY A 186 -7.14 -0.44 -10.51
CA GLY A 186 -8.21 -0.35 -11.50
C GLY A 186 -9.42 -1.23 -11.17
N ALA A 187 -9.20 -2.42 -10.59
CA ALA A 187 -10.30 -3.30 -10.15
C ALA A 187 -11.12 -2.70 -9.00
N PHE A 188 -10.51 -1.94 -8.08
CA PHE A 188 -11.19 -1.30 -6.95
C PHE A 188 -11.79 0.06 -7.27
N LEU A 189 -11.15 0.84 -8.13
CA LEU A 189 -11.52 2.25 -8.39
C LEU A 189 -12.10 2.48 -9.79
N GLY A 190 -12.09 1.46 -10.64
CA GLY A 190 -12.56 1.56 -12.02
C GLY A 190 -11.57 2.24 -12.98
N TRP A 191 -11.86 2.14 -14.27
CA TRP A 191 -10.97 2.66 -15.32
C TRP A 191 -10.84 4.20 -15.30
N ARG A 192 -11.86 4.92 -14.85
CA ARG A 192 -11.88 6.38 -14.75
C ARG A 192 -10.87 6.92 -13.75
N ALA A 193 -10.52 6.13 -12.75
CA ALA A 193 -9.51 6.48 -11.76
C ALA A 193 -8.08 6.45 -12.33
N LEU A 194 -7.81 5.59 -13.30
CA LEU A 194 -6.46 5.32 -13.78
C LEU A 194 -5.68 6.57 -14.25
N PRO A 195 -6.27 7.47 -15.09
CA PRO A 195 -5.56 8.67 -15.52
C PRO A 195 -5.12 9.55 -14.34
N TRP A 196 -5.99 9.70 -13.33
CA TRP A 196 -5.71 10.49 -12.14
C TRP A 196 -4.65 9.85 -11.25
N VAL A 197 -4.77 8.55 -11.01
CA VAL A 197 -3.79 7.80 -10.23
C VAL A 197 -2.41 7.87 -10.88
N ILE A 198 -2.33 7.67 -12.19
CA ILE A 198 -1.06 7.74 -12.93
C ILE A 198 -0.48 9.15 -12.91
N LEU A 199 -1.30 10.18 -13.14
CA LEU A 199 -0.85 11.57 -13.11
C LEU A 199 -0.30 11.96 -11.73
N LEU A 200 -1.04 11.62 -10.66
CA LEU A 200 -0.61 11.89 -9.30
C LEU A 200 0.66 11.13 -8.93
N SER A 201 0.71 9.84 -9.27
CA SER A 201 1.89 9.01 -8.97
C SER A 201 3.13 9.47 -9.74
N ALA A 202 2.97 9.83 -11.02
CA ALA A 202 4.07 10.37 -11.83
C ALA A 202 4.56 11.72 -11.31
N GLY A 203 3.64 12.61 -10.92
CA GLY A 203 3.99 13.90 -10.31
C GLY A 203 4.75 13.73 -8.99
N LEU A 204 4.24 12.89 -8.08
CA LEU A 204 4.89 12.60 -6.80
C LEU A 204 6.24 11.90 -6.98
N GLY A 205 6.31 10.93 -7.88
CA GLY A 205 7.55 10.23 -8.18
C GLY A 205 8.62 11.15 -8.80
N THR A 206 8.21 12.04 -9.70
CA THR A 206 9.12 13.05 -10.29
C THR A 206 9.62 14.02 -9.21
N LEU A 207 8.73 14.51 -8.35
CA LEU A 207 9.10 15.39 -7.25
C LEU A 207 10.09 14.71 -6.30
N ALA A 208 9.81 13.46 -5.90
CA ALA A 208 10.70 12.70 -5.04
C ALA A 208 12.07 12.46 -5.69
N GLY A 209 12.10 12.12 -6.99
CA GLY A 209 13.33 11.97 -7.75
C GLY A 209 14.16 13.26 -7.84
N LEU A 210 13.49 14.39 -8.08
CA LEU A 210 14.15 15.70 -8.10
C LEU A 210 14.73 16.05 -6.72
N LEU A 211 13.97 15.86 -5.66
CA LEU A 211 14.43 16.12 -4.30
C LEU A 211 15.64 15.24 -3.94
N GLN A 212 15.64 13.96 -4.36
CA GLN A 212 16.76 13.07 -4.13
C GLN A 212 18.01 13.54 -4.89
N ILE A 213 17.89 13.92 -6.16
CA ILE A 213 19.01 14.46 -6.97
C ILE A 213 19.56 15.76 -6.35
N MET A 214 18.67 16.61 -5.80
CA MET A 214 19.10 17.85 -5.14
C MET A 214 19.81 17.61 -3.80
N ALA A 215 19.43 16.55 -3.09
CA ALA A 215 20.01 16.18 -1.81
C ALA A 215 21.36 15.45 -1.92
N GLU A 216 21.64 14.84 -3.08
CA GLU A 216 22.90 14.14 -3.35
C GLU A 216 24.06 15.13 -3.62
N ARG A 217 25.27 14.76 -3.18
CA ARG A 217 26.47 15.54 -3.44
C ARG A 217 26.81 15.60 -4.91
N PRO A 218 27.45 16.69 -5.41
CA PRO A 218 27.78 16.87 -6.85
C PRO A 218 28.53 15.71 -7.49
N GLU A 219 29.36 15.02 -6.72
CA GLU A 219 30.16 13.86 -7.15
C GLU A 219 29.31 12.61 -7.46
N ALA A 220 28.12 12.48 -6.86
CA ALA A 220 27.21 11.37 -7.08
C ALA A 220 26.19 11.66 -8.22
N ARG A 221 26.14 12.88 -8.74
CA ARG A 221 25.18 13.29 -9.76
C ARG A 221 25.33 12.55 -11.09
N ASP A 222 26.49 12.03 -11.41
CA ASP A 222 26.69 11.22 -12.62
C ASP A 222 26.01 9.84 -12.55
N GLN A 223 25.60 9.42 -11.36
CA GLN A 223 24.91 8.14 -11.14
C GLN A 223 23.37 8.25 -11.19
N TRP A 224 22.80 9.40 -11.57
CA TRP A 224 21.35 9.59 -11.67
C TRP A 224 20.64 8.55 -12.56
N ARG A 225 21.34 7.97 -13.55
CA ARG A 225 20.83 6.92 -14.45
C ARG A 225 20.65 5.56 -13.76
N THR A 226 21.24 5.36 -12.58
CA THR A 226 21.15 4.12 -11.80
C THR A 226 20.21 4.24 -10.59
N LEU A 227 19.68 5.45 -10.35
CA LEU A 227 18.70 5.69 -9.28
C LEU A 227 17.38 4.98 -9.62
N SER A 228 17.15 3.85 -8.98
CA SER A 228 15.87 3.15 -9.07
C SER A 228 15.02 3.51 -7.85
N LEU A 229 14.01 4.34 -8.05
CA LEU A 229 12.99 4.61 -7.04
C LEU A 229 11.92 3.52 -7.11
N PRO A 230 11.49 2.94 -5.96
CA PRO A 230 10.34 2.07 -5.95
C PRO A 230 9.10 2.88 -6.36
N TYR A 231 8.37 2.41 -7.39
CA TYR A 231 7.24 3.15 -7.94
C TYR A 231 5.91 2.81 -7.23
N GLY A 232 5.82 1.63 -6.62
CA GLY A 232 4.65 1.17 -5.88
C GLY A 232 4.11 2.16 -4.83
N PRO A 233 4.96 2.79 -3.99
CA PRO A 233 4.52 3.79 -3.04
C PRO A 233 3.80 4.99 -3.66
N PHE A 234 4.25 5.46 -4.81
CA PHE A 234 3.63 6.59 -5.51
C PHE A 234 2.28 6.20 -6.13
N LEU A 235 2.17 4.97 -6.68
CA LEU A 235 0.89 4.42 -7.14
C LEU A 235 -0.10 4.29 -5.99
N ALA A 236 0.33 3.77 -4.85
CA ALA A 236 -0.50 3.62 -3.66
C ALA A 236 -0.99 4.98 -3.14
N LEU A 237 -0.09 5.97 -3.06
CA LEU A 237 -0.46 7.34 -2.67
C LEU A 237 -1.41 7.97 -3.68
N GLY A 238 -1.16 7.83 -4.98
CA GLY A 238 -2.06 8.33 -6.03
C GLY A 238 -3.45 7.71 -5.94
N ALA A 239 -3.54 6.40 -5.67
CA ALA A 239 -4.81 5.69 -5.47
C ALA A 239 -5.55 6.18 -4.22
N CYS A 240 -4.86 6.37 -3.09
CA CYS A 240 -5.44 6.94 -1.88
C CYS A 240 -5.92 8.38 -2.11
N CYS A 241 -5.10 9.22 -2.74
CA CYS A 241 -5.49 10.60 -3.06
C CYS A 241 -6.73 10.66 -3.95
N TYR A 242 -6.81 9.79 -4.97
CA TYR A 242 -8.00 9.69 -5.80
C TYR A 242 -9.22 9.22 -5.01
N LEU A 243 -9.09 8.14 -4.22
CA LEU A 243 -10.18 7.59 -3.42
C LEU A 243 -10.78 8.62 -2.46
N PHE A 244 -9.94 9.31 -1.68
CA PHE A 244 -10.41 10.35 -0.77
C PHE A 244 -10.83 11.63 -1.50
N GLY A 245 -10.15 11.99 -2.59
CA GLY A 245 -10.47 13.15 -3.42
C GLY A 245 -11.83 13.02 -4.11
N SER A 246 -12.17 11.84 -4.62
CA SER A 246 -13.46 11.59 -5.28
C SER A 246 -14.66 11.75 -4.33
N ALA A 247 -14.47 11.50 -3.03
CA ALA A 247 -15.50 11.73 -2.01
C ALA A 247 -15.81 13.23 -1.78
N TRP A 248 -14.84 14.13 -2.06
CA TRP A 248 -14.98 15.57 -1.88
C TRP A 248 -15.22 16.32 -3.19
N LEU A 249 -14.81 15.75 -4.31
CA LEU A 249 -14.84 16.35 -5.63
C LEU A 249 -15.61 15.43 -6.60
N PRO A 250 -16.96 15.55 -6.66
CA PRO A 250 -17.82 14.67 -7.45
C PRO A 250 -17.47 14.57 -8.94
N PHE A 251 -16.83 15.60 -9.52
CA PHE A 251 -16.39 15.56 -10.91
C PHE A 251 -15.28 14.53 -11.17
N LEU A 252 -14.52 14.11 -10.13
CA LEU A 252 -13.51 13.06 -10.27
C LEU A 252 -14.15 11.67 -10.40
N SER A 253 -15.30 11.45 -9.76
CA SER A 253 -16.03 10.17 -9.83
C SER A 253 -16.87 10.01 -11.09
N GLY A 254 -16.97 11.06 -11.93
CA GLY A 254 -17.81 11.05 -13.13
C GLY A 254 -19.30 11.00 -12.81
N GLY A 255 -19.69 11.50 -11.65
CA GLY A 255 -21.10 11.64 -11.28
C GLY A 255 -21.81 12.60 -12.22
N LEU A 256 -22.73 12.05 -13.00
CA LEU A 256 -23.88 12.69 -13.59
C LEU A 256 -25.08 12.34 -12.75
#